data_d3d7b2fce8b0efd5776810d740613f8a
#
_entry.id   d3d7b2fce8b0efd5776810d740613f8a
#
_cell.length_a   1.000
_cell.length_b   1.000
_cell.length_c   1.000
_cell.angle_alpha   90.00
_cell.angle_beta   90.00
_cell.angle_gamma   90.00
#
_symmetry.space_group_name_H-M   'P 1'
#
loop_
_entity.id
_entity.type
_entity.pdbx_description
1 polymer ?
#
loop_
_entity_poly.entity_id
_entity_poly.type
_entity_poly.pdbx_seq_one_letter_code
_entity_poly.pdbx_strand_id
1 'polypeptide(L)'
;QNKLEYGDQLPSNLSIARELNVKTDDVYEAIQALITEQVIKDNFEEGTSVKSLPPFFYPLNELISIGQMIKNAGFECGTEYLNFDEQPATMLDANLLSVEEGYPVTIIERLRTADGEPVVYCLDKIAKKELTCTEYQMSNGSILSAIKEQSNHNICYADTEIEAVNYEPRISEVLNASPHEGLILLKITHYNELDEPILYSLNYMKNSLVQFKITRKI
;
A
#
# COMPACT_ATOMS: atom_id res chain seq x y z
N GLN A 1 -25.33 26.29 -9.13
CA GLN A 1 -24.95 24.89 -9.39
C GLN A 1 -24.03 24.46 -8.25
N ASN A 2 -24.53 23.66 -7.33
CA ASN A 2 -23.69 23.00 -6.33
C ASN A 2 -22.82 21.99 -7.07
N LYS A 3 -21.50 22.19 -7.06
CA LYS A 3 -20.56 21.17 -7.53
C LYS A 3 -20.44 20.13 -6.42
N LEU A 4 -20.61 18.86 -6.79
CA LEU A 4 -20.27 17.74 -5.91
C LEU A 4 -18.75 17.63 -5.82
N GLU A 5 -18.25 17.41 -4.61
CA GLU A 5 -16.85 17.19 -4.32
C GLU A 5 -16.58 15.68 -4.09
N TYR A 6 -15.31 15.32 -4.03
CA TYR A 6 -14.91 13.94 -3.73
C TYR A 6 -15.45 13.49 -2.37
N GLY A 7 -16.13 12.35 -2.35
CA GLY A 7 -16.74 11.77 -1.15
C GLY A 7 -18.18 12.21 -0.90
N ASP A 8 -18.70 13.20 -1.63
CA ASP A 8 -20.07 13.64 -1.47
C ASP A 8 -21.07 12.53 -1.85
N GLN A 9 -22.11 12.39 -1.04
CA GLN A 9 -23.24 11.51 -1.31
C GLN A 9 -24.10 12.06 -2.44
N LEU A 10 -24.47 11.23 -3.41
CA LEU A 10 -25.42 11.60 -4.44
C LEU A 10 -26.85 11.56 -3.88
N PRO A 11 -27.70 12.52 -4.29
CA PRO A 11 -29.14 12.40 -4.04
C PRO A 11 -29.71 11.13 -4.70
N SER A 12 -30.88 10.67 -4.25
CA SER A 12 -31.53 9.52 -4.89
C SER A 12 -31.83 9.77 -6.37
N ASN A 13 -31.83 8.70 -7.19
CA ASN A 13 -32.14 8.79 -8.62
C ASN A 13 -33.46 9.53 -8.89
N LEU A 14 -34.45 9.33 -8.02
CA LEU A 14 -35.74 10.02 -8.11
C LEU A 14 -35.60 11.54 -7.85
N SER A 15 -34.75 11.92 -6.89
CA SER A 15 -34.49 13.32 -6.58
C SER A 15 -33.78 14.01 -7.76
N ILE A 16 -32.75 13.36 -8.31
CA ILE A 16 -32.00 13.85 -9.46
C ILE A 16 -32.92 13.99 -10.69
N ALA A 17 -33.76 12.97 -10.94
CA ALA A 17 -34.72 13.00 -12.07
C ALA A 17 -35.71 14.18 -11.99
N ARG A 18 -36.19 14.47 -10.78
CA ARG A 18 -37.08 15.62 -10.53
C ARG A 18 -36.36 16.95 -10.73
N GLU A 19 -35.15 17.10 -10.19
CA GLU A 19 -34.36 18.33 -10.33
C GLU A 19 -33.99 18.64 -11.77
N LEU A 20 -33.60 17.60 -12.54
CA LEU A 20 -33.20 17.74 -13.93
C LEU A 20 -34.37 17.65 -14.89
N ASN A 21 -35.59 17.37 -14.45
CA ASN A 21 -36.80 17.18 -15.25
C ASN A 21 -36.60 16.10 -16.36
N VAL A 22 -36.04 14.97 -16.00
CA VAL A 22 -35.80 13.81 -16.88
C VAL A 22 -36.45 12.55 -16.27
N LYS A 23 -36.44 11.42 -17.02
CA LYS A 23 -36.96 10.16 -16.49
C LYS A 23 -35.96 9.56 -15.49
N THR A 24 -36.47 8.82 -14.51
CA THR A 24 -35.65 8.12 -13.53
C THR A 24 -34.77 7.06 -14.19
N ASP A 25 -35.25 6.41 -15.26
CA ASP A 25 -34.48 5.41 -16.01
C ASP A 25 -33.24 6.04 -16.70
N ASP A 26 -33.40 7.25 -17.26
CA ASP A 26 -32.28 7.99 -17.89
C ASP A 26 -31.20 8.31 -16.82
N VAL A 27 -31.64 8.68 -15.59
CA VAL A 27 -30.70 8.90 -14.47
C VAL A 27 -30.02 7.61 -14.07
N TYR A 28 -30.76 6.50 -13.98
CA TYR A 28 -30.18 5.20 -13.64
C TYR A 28 -29.09 4.80 -14.64
N GLU A 29 -29.35 4.91 -15.95
CA GLU A 29 -28.37 4.62 -17.00
C GLU A 29 -27.13 5.51 -16.87
N ALA A 30 -27.31 6.82 -16.63
CA ALA A 30 -26.20 7.74 -16.42
C ALA A 30 -25.36 7.39 -15.18
N ILE A 31 -26.00 7.02 -14.07
CA ILE A 31 -25.33 6.54 -12.85
C ILE A 31 -24.53 5.27 -13.13
N GLN A 32 -25.09 4.29 -13.85
CA GLN A 32 -24.36 3.07 -14.22
C GLN A 32 -23.15 3.36 -15.11
N ALA A 33 -23.25 4.31 -16.03
CA ALA A 33 -22.13 4.76 -16.85
C ALA A 33 -21.00 5.36 -15.97
N LEU A 34 -21.36 6.26 -15.03
CA LEU A 34 -20.39 6.90 -14.12
C LEU A 34 -19.75 5.89 -13.16
N ILE A 35 -20.46 4.83 -12.73
CA ILE A 35 -19.88 3.71 -11.97
C ILE A 35 -18.85 2.97 -12.83
N THR A 36 -19.22 2.66 -14.08
CA THR A 36 -18.34 1.98 -15.03
C THR A 36 -17.06 2.79 -15.32
N GLU A 37 -17.20 4.11 -15.42
CA GLU A 37 -16.09 5.05 -15.60
C GLU A 37 -15.29 5.30 -14.30
N GLN A 38 -15.68 4.69 -13.18
CA GLN A 38 -15.04 4.87 -11.89
C GLN A 38 -15.10 6.31 -11.34
N VAL A 39 -16.09 7.10 -11.74
CA VAL A 39 -16.32 8.47 -11.25
C VAL A 39 -17.08 8.46 -9.94
N ILE A 40 -18.02 7.53 -9.79
CA ILE A 40 -18.81 7.32 -8.60
C ILE A 40 -18.71 5.87 -8.13
N LYS A 41 -18.98 5.62 -6.87
CA LYS A 41 -19.11 4.29 -6.28
C LYS A 41 -20.53 4.11 -5.75
N ASP A 42 -21.03 2.90 -5.84
CA ASP A 42 -22.28 2.48 -5.23
C ASP A 42 -21.97 1.46 -4.12
N ASN A 43 -22.40 1.79 -2.90
CA ASN A 43 -22.25 0.91 -1.76
C ASN A 43 -23.66 0.62 -1.23
N PHE A 44 -24.02 -0.66 -1.11
CA PHE A 44 -25.34 -1.08 -0.69
C PHE A 44 -25.76 -0.50 0.68
N GLU A 45 -24.80 -0.28 1.59
CA GLU A 45 -25.06 0.25 2.93
C GLU A 45 -24.99 1.78 2.99
N GLU A 46 -24.08 2.39 2.23
CA GLU A 46 -23.79 3.84 2.27
C GLU A 46 -24.44 4.62 1.13
N GLY A 47 -24.96 3.93 0.11
CA GLY A 47 -25.51 4.56 -1.09
C GLY A 47 -24.47 4.98 -2.12
N THR A 48 -24.88 5.77 -3.09
CA THR A 48 -24.05 6.23 -4.21
C THR A 48 -23.31 7.51 -3.86
N SER A 49 -21.99 7.54 -4.04
CA SER A 49 -21.15 8.72 -3.73
C SER A 49 -20.11 8.99 -4.82
N VAL A 50 -19.63 10.24 -4.87
CA VAL A 50 -18.49 10.61 -5.73
C VAL A 50 -17.26 9.87 -5.23
N LYS A 51 -16.56 9.14 -6.12
CA LYS A 51 -15.39 8.36 -5.74
C LYS A 51 -14.28 9.31 -5.29
N SER A 52 -13.83 9.18 -4.06
CA SER A 52 -12.67 9.91 -3.57
C SER A 52 -11.41 9.42 -4.29
N LEU A 53 -10.51 10.36 -4.62
CA LEU A 53 -9.17 9.96 -5.08
C LEU A 53 -8.45 9.26 -3.93
N PRO A 54 -7.69 8.20 -4.22
CA PRO A 54 -6.83 7.61 -3.21
C PRO A 54 -5.91 8.68 -2.62
N PRO A 55 -5.82 8.79 -1.28
CA PRO A 55 -5.05 9.84 -0.64
C PRO A 55 -3.53 9.68 -0.83
N PHE A 56 -3.07 8.45 -1.09
CA PHE A 56 -1.65 8.16 -1.20
C PHE A 56 -1.24 7.89 -2.65
N PHE A 57 -0.24 8.63 -3.10
CA PHE A 57 0.39 8.42 -4.39
C PHE A 57 1.73 7.74 -4.22
N TYR A 58 1.89 6.55 -4.84
CA TYR A 58 3.14 5.79 -4.84
C TYR A 58 3.75 5.79 -6.24
N PRO A 59 4.83 6.53 -6.49
CA PRO A 59 5.49 6.54 -7.79
C PRO A 59 6.24 5.23 -8.01
N LEU A 60 6.02 4.59 -9.17
CA LEU A 60 6.68 3.33 -9.51
C LEU A 60 8.07 3.53 -10.15
N ASN A 61 8.40 4.75 -10.51
CA ASN A 61 9.68 5.12 -11.14
C ASN A 61 10.68 5.75 -10.15
N GLU A 62 10.35 5.78 -8.87
CA GLU A 62 11.18 6.35 -7.82
C GLU A 62 11.20 5.42 -6.61
N LEU A 63 12.38 5.23 -6.03
CA LEU A 63 12.53 4.45 -4.81
C LEU A 63 12.26 5.33 -3.58
N ILE A 64 11.01 5.35 -3.13
CA ILE A 64 10.61 6.04 -1.91
C ILE A 64 10.14 5.05 -0.84
N SER A 65 10.37 5.39 0.43
CA SER A 65 9.83 4.58 1.53
C SER A 65 8.33 4.79 1.70
N ILE A 66 7.63 3.80 2.27
CA ILE A 66 6.21 3.93 2.65
C ILE A 66 5.99 5.15 3.57
N GLY A 67 6.92 5.40 4.51
CA GLY A 67 6.84 6.59 5.35
C GLY A 67 6.93 7.90 4.57
N GLN A 68 7.73 7.95 3.51
CA GLN A 68 7.82 9.12 2.64
C GLN A 68 6.53 9.30 1.82
N MET A 69 5.93 8.23 1.32
CA MET A 69 4.63 8.27 0.65
C MET A 69 3.56 8.90 1.55
N ILE A 70 3.46 8.46 2.81
CA ILE A 70 2.49 8.97 3.77
C ILE A 70 2.74 10.47 4.07
N LYS A 71 3.99 10.86 4.30
CA LYS A 71 4.37 12.25 4.55
C LYS A 71 4.12 13.16 3.34
N ASN A 72 4.38 12.67 2.12
CA ASN A 72 4.11 13.43 0.89
C ASN A 72 2.61 13.73 0.70
N ALA A 73 1.74 12.88 1.25
CA ALA A 73 0.30 13.09 1.28
C ALA A 73 -0.17 14.06 2.39
N GLY A 74 0.73 14.55 3.24
CA GLY A 74 0.45 15.53 4.30
C GLY A 74 0.05 14.92 5.64
N PHE A 75 0.20 13.60 5.82
CA PHE A 75 -0.16 12.90 7.06
C PHE A 75 1.06 12.67 7.96
N GLU A 76 0.82 12.58 9.26
CA GLU A 76 1.80 12.09 10.22
C GLU A 76 1.99 10.58 10.05
N CYS A 77 3.24 10.16 9.82
CA CYS A 77 3.54 8.74 9.62
C CYS A 77 3.94 8.06 10.92
N GLY A 78 3.14 7.09 11.35
CA GLY A 78 3.42 6.20 12.47
C GLY A 78 3.92 4.82 12.04
N THR A 79 4.41 4.06 13.04
CA THR A 79 4.81 2.66 12.89
C THR A 79 4.42 1.89 14.15
N GLU A 80 3.70 0.79 13.94
CA GLU A 80 3.45 -0.21 14.96
C GLU A 80 4.20 -1.49 14.57
N TYR A 81 5.02 -2.02 15.49
CA TYR A 81 5.74 -3.27 15.29
C TYR A 81 4.84 -4.43 15.75
N LEU A 82 4.51 -5.33 14.83
CA LEU A 82 3.69 -6.51 15.10
C LEU A 82 4.55 -7.72 15.44
N ASN A 83 5.72 -7.82 14.80
CA ASN A 83 6.70 -8.86 15.08
C ASN A 83 8.10 -8.40 14.71
N PHE A 84 9.09 -8.84 15.48
CA PHE A 84 10.51 -8.70 15.21
C PHE A 84 11.22 -9.97 15.66
N ASP A 85 11.66 -10.78 14.72
CA ASP A 85 12.23 -12.10 14.99
C ASP A 85 13.42 -12.39 14.08
N GLU A 86 14.23 -13.38 14.47
CA GLU A 86 15.31 -13.92 13.68
C GLU A 86 15.05 -15.40 13.43
N GLN A 87 15.01 -15.79 12.18
CA GLN A 87 14.72 -17.17 11.78
C GLN A 87 15.75 -17.67 10.75
N PRO A 88 15.99 -18.99 10.67
CA PRO A 88 16.78 -19.57 9.60
C PRO A 88 16.07 -19.39 8.26
N ALA A 89 16.82 -18.98 7.23
CA ALA A 89 16.33 -18.84 5.87
C ALA A 89 15.71 -20.15 5.38
N THR A 90 14.48 -20.08 4.91
CA THR A 90 13.88 -21.15 4.11
C THR A 90 14.53 -21.21 2.74
N MET A 91 14.29 -22.25 1.96
CA MET A 91 14.74 -22.33 0.57
C MET A 91 14.23 -21.13 -0.27
N LEU A 92 13.02 -20.62 0.01
CA LEU A 92 12.50 -19.43 -0.65
C LEU A 92 13.28 -18.17 -0.24
N ASP A 93 13.52 -17.99 1.05
CA ASP A 93 14.30 -16.85 1.57
C ASP A 93 15.73 -16.86 1.03
N ALA A 94 16.34 -18.05 0.99
CA ALA A 94 17.68 -18.25 0.44
C ALA A 94 17.78 -17.80 -1.03
N ASN A 95 16.78 -18.11 -1.85
CA ASN A 95 16.70 -17.68 -3.23
C ASN A 95 16.47 -16.16 -3.36
N LEU A 96 15.55 -15.59 -2.56
CA LEU A 96 15.18 -14.18 -2.62
C LEU A 96 16.30 -13.24 -2.12
N LEU A 97 17.09 -13.70 -1.14
CA LEU A 97 18.15 -12.91 -0.51
C LEU A 97 19.58 -13.35 -0.93
N SER A 98 19.68 -14.32 -1.83
CA SER A 98 20.98 -14.90 -2.28
C SER A 98 21.89 -15.30 -1.11
N VAL A 99 21.31 -16.02 -0.14
CA VAL A 99 22.01 -16.59 1.02
C VAL A 99 21.88 -18.11 1.01
N GLU A 100 22.61 -18.79 1.87
CA GLU A 100 22.46 -20.24 2.06
C GLU A 100 21.17 -20.56 2.85
N GLU A 101 20.55 -21.71 2.58
CA GLU A 101 19.44 -22.20 3.40
C GLU A 101 19.89 -22.38 4.85
N GLY A 102 19.07 -21.93 5.80
CA GLY A 102 19.43 -21.88 7.22
C GLY A 102 20.24 -20.66 7.66
N TYR A 103 20.63 -19.78 6.74
CA TYR A 103 21.28 -18.52 7.09
C TYR A 103 20.35 -17.64 7.95
N PRO A 104 20.85 -16.92 8.99
CA PRO A 104 20.01 -16.09 9.83
C PRO A 104 19.37 -14.94 9.03
N VAL A 105 18.04 -14.85 9.07
CA VAL A 105 17.25 -13.79 8.43
C VAL A 105 16.43 -13.08 9.49
N THR A 106 16.53 -11.77 9.56
CA THR A 106 15.67 -10.91 10.37
C THR A 106 14.33 -10.73 9.67
N ILE A 107 13.24 -11.01 10.38
CA ILE A 107 11.86 -10.84 9.92
C ILE A 107 11.23 -9.74 10.73
N ILE A 108 10.67 -8.75 10.04
CA ILE A 108 10.05 -7.60 10.67
C ILE A 108 8.65 -7.41 10.10
N GLU A 109 7.62 -7.54 10.96
CA GLU A 109 6.25 -7.22 10.62
C GLU A 109 5.88 -5.86 11.21
N ARG A 110 5.36 -4.97 10.39
CA ARG A 110 5.01 -3.61 10.81
C ARG A 110 3.71 -3.15 10.16
N LEU A 111 2.96 -2.38 10.93
CA LEU A 111 1.84 -1.60 10.43
C LEU A 111 2.29 -0.14 10.28
N ARG A 112 2.16 0.40 9.09
CA ARG A 112 2.41 1.82 8.83
C ARG A 112 1.09 2.56 8.89
N THR A 113 1.06 3.65 9.66
CA THR A 113 -0.16 4.42 9.89
C THR A 113 -0.03 5.84 9.37
N ALA A 114 -1.15 6.44 9.00
CA ALA A 114 -1.30 7.85 8.68
C ALA A 114 -2.27 8.46 9.70
N ASP A 115 -1.81 9.43 10.51
CA ASP A 115 -2.56 10.02 11.61
C ASP A 115 -3.18 8.97 12.56
N GLY A 116 -2.46 7.85 12.77
CA GLY A 116 -2.90 6.72 13.58
C GLY A 116 -3.70 5.63 12.85
N GLU A 117 -4.22 5.90 11.65
CA GLU A 117 -5.01 4.94 10.88
C GLU A 117 -4.13 3.99 10.04
N PRO A 118 -4.43 2.68 10.01
CA PRO A 118 -3.67 1.69 9.24
C PRO A 118 -3.72 1.94 7.74
N VAL A 119 -2.53 2.01 7.09
CA VAL A 119 -2.39 2.24 5.64
C VAL A 119 -1.72 1.07 4.94
N VAL A 120 -0.57 0.61 5.47
CA VAL A 120 0.23 -0.46 4.85
C VAL A 120 0.70 -1.45 5.90
N TYR A 121 0.42 -2.73 5.67
CA TYR A 121 1.09 -3.82 6.37
C TYR A 121 2.36 -4.19 5.62
N CYS A 122 3.50 -4.20 6.32
CA CYS A 122 4.81 -4.52 5.78
C CYS A 122 5.36 -5.77 6.45
N LEU A 123 5.80 -6.74 5.65
CA LEU A 123 6.62 -7.86 6.07
C LEU A 123 7.96 -7.76 5.36
N ASP A 124 9.01 -7.51 6.12
CA ASP A 124 10.36 -7.32 5.63
C ASP A 124 11.25 -8.49 6.05
N LYS A 125 12.06 -9.00 5.12
CA LYS A 125 13.05 -10.06 5.33
C LYS A 125 14.42 -9.55 4.92
N ILE A 126 15.39 -9.62 5.84
CA ILE A 126 16.70 -9.04 5.67
C ILE A 126 17.75 -10.05 6.11
N ALA A 127 18.77 -10.28 5.28
CA ALA A 127 19.90 -11.10 5.69
C ALA A 127 20.59 -10.48 6.92
N LYS A 128 20.92 -11.26 7.94
CA LYS A 128 21.47 -10.78 9.22
C LYS A 128 22.72 -9.92 9.06
N LYS A 129 23.53 -10.18 8.05
CA LYS A 129 24.73 -9.37 7.71
C LYS A 129 24.41 -7.91 7.36
N GLU A 130 23.20 -7.63 6.87
CA GLU A 130 22.79 -6.30 6.42
C GLU A 130 22.11 -5.47 7.51
N LEU A 131 21.56 -6.12 8.54
CA LEU A 131 20.88 -5.45 9.63
C LEU A 131 21.12 -6.19 10.95
N THR A 132 21.82 -5.52 11.88
CA THR A 132 22.18 -6.06 13.19
C THR A 132 21.45 -5.37 14.34
N CYS A 133 20.51 -4.46 14.04
CA CYS A 133 19.79 -3.70 15.06
C CYS A 133 18.68 -4.49 15.74
N THR A 134 18.30 -4.01 16.91
CA THR A 134 17.12 -4.48 17.63
C THR A 134 15.90 -3.64 17.26
N GLU A 135 14.69 -4.13 17.57
CA GLU A 135 13.44 -3.40 17.41
C GLU A 135 13.51 -1.96 17.96
N TYR A 136 14.10 -1.79 19.15
CA TYR A 136 14.26 -0.49 19.80
C TYR A 136 15.09 0.50 18.98
N GLN A 137 16.10 0.06 18.28
CA GLN A 137 16.95 0.90 17.43
C GLN A 137 16.26 1.31 16.13
N MET A 138 15.20 0.60 15.74
CA MET A 138 14.40 0.90 14.54
C MET A 138 13.20 1.82 14.79
N SER A 139 12.96 2.20 16.04
CA SER A 139 11.73 2.88 16.49
C SER A 139 11.40 4.21 15.78
N ASN A 140 12.37 4.84 15.12
CA ASN A 140 12.18 6.16 14.50
C ASN A 140 12.42 6.21 12.98
N GLY A 141 12.69 5.08 12.33
CA GLY A 141 13.18 5.10 10.97
C GLY A 141 12.41 4.26 9.95
N SER A 142 12.72 4.56 8.71
CA SER A 142 12.47 3.67 7.60
C SER A 142 13.49 2.53 7.66
N ILE A 143 13.07 1.31 7.28
CA ILE A 143 13.98 0.17 7.15
C ILE A 143 15.12 0.46 6.18
N LEU A 144 14.83 1.20 5.11
CA LEU A 144 15.84 1.64 4.13
C LEU A 144 16.90 2.53 4.79
N SER A 145 16.49 3.40 5.72
CA SER A 145 17.42 4.25 6.48
C SER A 145 18.26 3.42 7.47
N ALA A 146 17.63 2.46 8.15
CA ALA A 146 18.35 1.59 9.09
C ALA A 146 19.41 0.73 8.39
N ILE A 147 19.07 0.17 7.23
CA ILE A 147 20.05 -0.57 6.41
C ILE A 147 21.19 0.35 5.98
N LYS A 148 20.88 1.55 5.47
CA LYS A 148 21.90 2.52 5.05
C LYS A 148 22.86 2.93 6.17
N GLU A 149 22.38 3.01 7.42
CA GLU A 149 23.19 3.39 8.58
C GLU A 149 24.04 2.25 9.11
N GLN A 150 23.62 1.00 8.93
CA GLN A 150 24.24 -0.17 9.56
C GLN A 150 24.95 -1.10 8.59
N SER A 151 24.46 -1.19 7.36
CA SER A 151 25.10 -1.93 6.29
C SER A 151 26.26 -1.11 5.70
N ASN A 152 27.29 -1.82 5.23
CA ASN A 152 28.35 -1.21 4.42
C ASN A 152 27.91 -0.94 2.97
N HIS A 153 26.66 -1.25 2.63
CA HIS A 153 26.08 -1.17 1.30
C HIS A 153 24.95 -0.12 1.23
N ASN A 154 24.82 0.51 0.07
CA ASN A 154 23.69 1.39 -0.21
C ASN A 154 22.64 0.64 -1.02
N ILE A 155 21.36 0.91 -0.77
CA ILE A 155 20.28 0.47 -1.66
C ILE A 155 20.32 1.35 -2.91
N CYS A 156 20.52 0.73 -4.07
CA CYS A 156 20.66 1.42 -5.36
C CYS A 156 19.38 1.39 -6.19
N TYR A 157 18.70 0.25 -6.19
CA TYR A 157 17.45 0.07 -6.92
C TYR A 157 16.61 -1.04 -6.30
N ALA A 158 15.39 -1.20 -6.78
CA ALA A 158 14.51 -2.29 -6.39
C ALA A 158 13.67 -2.78 -7.57
N ASP A 159 13.49 -4.09 -7.64
CA ASP A 159 12.51 -4.73 -8.50
C ASP A 159 11.19 -4.85 -7.75
N THR A 160 10.09 -4.48 -8.41
CA THR A 160 8.77 -4.49 -7.80
C THR A 160 7.78 -5.26 -8.66
N GLU A 161 7.20 -6.31 -8.09
CA GLU A 161 6.04 -7.00 -8.64
C GLU A 161 4.77 -6.48 -7.95
N ILE A 162 3.72 -6.25 -8.74
CA ILE A 162 2.42 -5.78 -8.25
C ILE A 162 1.39 -6.88 -8.46
N GLU A 163 0.74 -7.29 -7.38
CA GLU A 163 -0.28 -8.33 -7.39
C GLU A 163 -1.58 -7.82 -6.78
N ALA A 164 -2.69 -8.12 -7.42
CA ALA A 164 -4.02 -7.90 -6.84
C ALA A 164 -4.37 -9.09 -5.94
N VAL A 165 -4.65 -8.81 -4.69
CA VAL A 165 -5.05 -9.79 -3.69
C VAL A 165 -6.50 -9.50 -3.28
N ASN A 166 -7.31 -10.53 -3.27
CA ASN A 166 -8.67 -10.42 -2.75
C ASN A 166 -8.64 -10.25 -1.21
N TYR A 167 -9.51 -10.92 -0.50
CA TYR A 167 -9.51 -10.90 0.95
C TYR A 167 -8.46 -11.86 1.52
N GLU A 168 -7.53 -11.34 2.33
CA GLU A 168 -6.61 -12.10 3.16
C GLU A 168 -6.98 -11.84 4.64
N PRO A 169 -7.50 -12.83 5.39
CA PRO A 169 -8.15 -12.59 6.68
C PRO A 169 -7.29 -11.81 7.68
N ARG A 170 -6.07 -12.27 7.96
CA ARG A 170 -5.18 -11.65 8.94
C ARG A 170 -4.79 -10.22 8.54
N ILE A 171 -4.38 -10.04 7.29
CA ILE A 171 -3.90 -8.74 6.79
C ILE A 171 -5.06 -7.75 6.64
N SER A 172 -6.21 -8.22 6.16
CA SER A 172 -7.41 -7.39 6.04
C SER A 172 -7.90 -6.91 7.41
N GLU A 173 -7.86 -7.77 8.44
CA GLU A 173 -8.20 -7.39 9.80
C GLU A 173 -7.25 -6.31 10.35
N VAL A 174 -5.94 -6.51 10.22
CA VAL A 174 -4.92 -5.55 10.70
C VAL A 174 -5.01 -4.22 9.97
N LEU A 175 -5.37 -4.22 8.68
CA LEU A 175 -5.58 -3.01 7.88
C LEU A 175 -6.96 -2.37 8.06
N ASN A 176 -7.85 -2.92 8.88
CA ASN A 176 -9.26 -2.50 8.95
C ASN A 176 -9.92 -2.46 7.55
N ALA A 177 -9.59 -3.43 6.70
CA ALA A 177 -10.16 -3.56 5.36
C ALA A 177 -11.49 -4.33 5.42
N SER A 178 -12.49 -3.85 4.69
CA SER A 178 -13.76 -4.58 4.58
C SER A 178 -13.59 -5.91 3.81
N PRO A 179 -14.46 -6.91 4.04
CA PRO A 179 -14.38 -8.19 3.29
C PRO A 179 -14.52 -8.06 1.77
N HIS A 180 -15.03 -6.93 1.28
CA HIS A 180 -15.22 -6.64 -0.14
C HIS A 180 -14.14 -5.71 -0.71
N GLU A 181 -13.20 -5.26 0.13
CA GLU A 181 -12.11 -4.41 -0.29
C GLU A 181 -10.93 -5.23 -0.79
N GLY A 182 -10.53 -5.00 -2.03
CA GLY A 182 -9.33 -5.61 -2.59
C GLY A 182 -8.07 -5.02 -1.98
N LEU A 183 -7.04 -5.86 -1.86
CA LEU A 183 -5.71 -5.43 -1.46
C LEU A 183 -4.79 -5.41 -2.68
N ILE A 184 -3.80 -4.54 -2.63
CA ILE A 184 -2.67 -4.56 -3.55
C ILE A 184 -1.45 -5.00 -2.75
N LEU A 185 -0.73 -5.99 -3.28
CA LEU A 185 0.53 -6.46 -2.75
C LEU A 185 1.67 -6.00 -3.65
N LEU A 186 2.62 -5.30 -3.07
CA LEU A 186 3.93 -5.07 -3.68
C LEU A 186 4.93 -6.07 -3.10
N LYS A 187 5.53 -6.87 -3.98
CA LYS A 187 6.68 -7.72 -3.68
C LYS A 187 7.92 -7.00 -4.18
N ILE A 188 8.79 -6.58 -3.26
CA ILE A 188 9.89 -5.70 -3.59
C ILE A 188 11.19 -6.33 -3.16
N THR A 189 12.12 -6.53 -4.10
CA THR A 189 13.50 -6.92 -3.82
C THR A 189 14.41 -5.72 -4.01
N HIS A 190 15.12 -5.33 -2.96
CA HIS A 190 16.05 -4.20 -2.99
C HIS A 190 17.48 -4.68 -3.14
N TYR A 191 18.24 -4.02 -4.02
CA TYR A 191 19.60 -4.40 -4.40
C TYR A 191 20.60 -3.32 -4.02
N ASN A 192 21.82 -3.78 -3.67
CA ASN A 192 22.96 -2.91 -3.43
C ASN A 192 23.72 -2.55 -4.74
N GLU A 193 24.85 -1.86 -4.60
CA GLU A 193 25.74 -1.46 -5.70
C GLU A 193 26.46 -2.62 -6.39
N LEU A 194 26.39 -3.83 -5.85
CA LEU A 194 26.96 -5.06 -6.38
C LEU A 194 25.91 -5.98 -7.02
N ASP A 195 24.69 -5.47 -7.22
CA ASP A 195 23.52 -6.25 -7.67
C ASP A 195 23.14 -7.41 -6.72
N GLU A 196 23.49 -7.31 -5.44
CA GLU A 196 23.12 -8.30 -4.44
C GLU A 196 21.79 -7.91 -3.76
N PRO A 197 20.84 -8.85 -3.59
CA PRO A 197 19.60 -8.58 -2.87
C PRO A 197 19.87 -8.50 -1.37
N ILE A 198 19.44 -7.41 -0.73
CA ILE A 198 19.68 -7.13 0.68
C ILE A 198 18.41 -7.06 1.51
N LEU A 199 17.27 -6.79 0.89
CA LEU A 199 15.96 -6.70 1.54
C LEU A 199 14.88 -7.20 0.60
N TYR A 200 14.03 -8.09 1.08
CA TYR A 200 12.80 -8.49 0.45
C TYR A 200 11.61 -8.01 1.27
N SER A 201 10.69 -7.29 0.65
CA SER A 201 9.53 -6.70 1.31
C SER A 201 8.22 -7.13 0.67
N LEU A 202 7.24 -7.48 1.49
CA LEU A 202 5.83 -7.64 1.11
C LEU A 202 5.04 -6.48 1.72
N ASN A 203 4.49 -5.61 0.88
CA ASN A 203 3.69 -4.48 1.34
C ASN A 203 2.24 -4.63 0.85
N TYR A 204 1.32 -4.88 1.79
CA TYR A 204 -0.10 -4.95 1.53
C TYR A 204 -0.77 -3.64 1.85
N MET A 205 -1.61 -3.16 0.95
CA MET A 205 -2.36 -1.91 1.12
C MET A 205 -3.75 -2.00 0.51
N LYS A 206 -4.69 -1.23 1.08
CA LYS A 206 -6.05 -1.17 0.53
C LYS A 206 -6.03 -0.47 -0.82
N ASN A 207 -6.71 -1.04 -1.83
CA ASN A 207 -6.77 -0.46 -3.18
C ASN A 207 -7.47 0.91 -3.21
N SER A 208 -8.32 1.19 -2.22
CA SER A 208 -9.01 2.47 -2.08
C SER A 208 -8.10 3.60 -1.61
N LEU A 209 -6.96 3.27 -0.98
CA LEU A 209 -6.06 4.25 -0.36
C LEU A 209 -4.86 4.64 -1.23
N VAL A 210 -4.43 3.78 -2.16
CA VAL A 210 -3.17 3.99 -2.88
C VAL A 210 -3.38 4.03 -4.38
N GLN A 211 -2.78 5.03 -5.03
CA GLN A 211 -2.70 5.14 -6.48
C GLN A 211 -1.27 4.92 -6.95
N PHE A 212 -1.09 4.01 -7.90
CA PHE A 212 0.18 3.79 -8.59
C PHE A 212 0.17 4.50 -9.94
N LYS A 213 1.29 5.13 -10.28
CA LYS A 213 1.45 5.79 -11.58
C LYS A 213 2.84 5.56 -12.14
N ILE A 214 2.90 5.23 -13.40
CA ILE A 214 4.11 5.20 -14.19
C ILE A 214 3.93 6.06 -15.44
N THR A 215 4.90 6.91 -15.75
CA THR A 215 4.89 7.68 -17.01
C THR A 215 5.71 6.94 -18.05
N ARG A 216 5.04 6.49 -19.12
CA ARG A 216 5.69 5.87 -20.29
C ARG A 216 5.95 6.93 -21.33
N LYS A 217 7.20 7.05 -21.78
CA LYS A 217 7.61 7.95 -22.88
C LYS A 217 7.91 7.11 -24.13
N ILE A 218 7.61 7.67 -25.31
CA ILE A 218 7.95 7.12 -26.63
C ILE A 218 9.23 7.81 -27.10
#